data_d0802c522ba2fb36ffa320e8d6fa7695
#
_entry.id   d0802c522ba2fb36ffa320e8d6fa7695
#
_cell.length_a   1.000
_cell.length_b   1.000
_cell.length_c   1.000
_cell.angle_alpha   90.00
_cell.angle_beta   90.00
_cell.angle_gamma   90.00
#
_symmetry.space_group_name_H-M   'P 1'
#
loop_
_entity.id
_entity.type
_entity.pdbx_description
1 polymer ?
#
loop_
_entity_poly.entity_id
_entity_poly.type
_entity_poly.pdbx_seq_one_letter_code
_entity_poly.pdbx_strand_id
1 'polypeptide(L)'
;TVYMGNTSKTSFSSTTDWVPLSSMTEVYTGQVTLPPSAGWVTITLTTPFTWDGSNLVIAVDENVPDYGSYPRWYATSTSPNYQAIYYRSDVTNPDPASPPTASGRSYNRPNVQLTFEIPSNDNDVQFISITEPSGIIYSTNQYDIKGNFKNLGNNTLTSFTIKYKINGVEQTPYSWTGTMLTDEVREITFA
;
A
#
# COMPACT_ATOMS: atom_id res chain seq x y z
N THR A 1 -17.50 5.55 -11.76
CA THR A 1 -16.04 5.46 -11.99
C THR A 1 -15.29 5.77 -10.72
N VAL A 2 -14.17 5.08 -10.45
CA VAL A 2 -13.29 5.33 -9.30
C VAL A 2 -11.91 5.70 -9.81
N TYR A 3 -11.33 6.74 -9.21
CA TYR A 3 -9.98 7.22 -9.50
C TYR A 3 -9.14 7.20 -8.23
N MET A 4 -7.86 6.91 -8.37
CA MET A 4 -6.88 6.98 -7.27
C MET A 4 -5.69 7.83 -7.69
N GLY A 5 -5.11 8.57 -6.73
CA GLY A 5 -3.95 9.40 -6.98
C GLY A 5 -3.07 9.56 -5.74
N ASN A 6 -1.77 9.64 -5.97
CA ASN A 6 -0.81 10.05 -4.95
C ASN A 6 -0.85 11.57 -4.79
N THR A 7 -0.79 12.09 -3.57
CA THR A 7 -0.89 13.52 -3.32
C THR A 7 -0.11 13.94 -2.08
N SER A 8 0.43 15.14 -2.07
CA SER A 8 0.96 15.76 -0.85
C SER A 8 -0.11 16.43 0.01
N LYS A 9 -1.35 16.52 -0.48
CA LYS A 9 -2.46 17.18 0.20
C LYS A 9 -2.89 16.39 1.43
N THR A 10 -3.02 17.06 2.57
CA THR A 10 -3.49 16.48 3.84
C THR A 10 -4.93 16.85 4.18
N SER A 11 -5.45 17.89 3.55
CA SER A 11 -6.82 18.38 3.73
C SER A 11 -7.23 19.26 2.55
N PHE A 12 -8.54 19.53 2.42
CA PHE A 12 -9.09 20.45 1.45
C PHE A 12 -9.31 21.82 2.09
N SER A 13 -8.65 22.86 1.57
CA SER A 13 -8.64 24.20 2.14
C SER A 13 -9.89 25.03 1.77
N SER A 14 -10.52 24.75 0.64
CA SER A 14 -11.71 25.45 0.14
C SER A 14 -12.64 24.51 -0.65
N THR A 15 -13.80 24.99 -1.06
CA THR A 15 -14.75 24.27 -1.93
C THR A 15 -14.33 24.23 -3.39
N THR A 16 -13.22 24.86 -3.74
CA THR A 16 -12.62 24.78 -5.09
C THR A 16 -11.28 24.01 -5.09
N ASP A 17 -10.91 23.45 -3.94
CA ASP A 17 -9.60 22.84 -3.72
C ASP A 17 -9.55 21.36 -4.15
N TRP A 18 -10.13 21.05 -5.31
CA TRP A 18 -10.10 19.71 -5.87
C TRP A 18 -8.67 19.23 -6.19
N VAL A 19 -8.45 17.94 -6.10
CA VAL A 19 -7.26 17.31 -6.71
C VAL A 19 -7.56 17.11 -8.18
N PRO A 20 -6.71 17.62 -9.10
CA PRO A 20 -6.97 17.50 -10.54
C PRO A 20 -7.05 16.04 -10.99
N LEU A 21 -8.05 15.70 -11.79
CA LEU A 21 -8.22 14.34 -12.32
C LEU A 21 -7.00 13.89 -13.15
N SER A 22 -6.33 14.82 -13.81
CA SER A 22 -5.10 14.55 -14.58
C SER A 22 -3.93 13.99 -13.74
N SER A 23 -4.01 14.13 -12.41
CA SER A 23 -3.05 13.54 -11.46
C SER A 23 -3.53 12.22 -10.85
N MET A 24 -4.63 11.67 -11.33
CA MET A 24 -5.22 10.42 -10.85
C MET A 24 -5.25 9.37 -11.96
N THR A 25 -5.31 8.13 -11.57
CA THR A 25 -5.51 6.97 -12.47
C THR A 25 -6.95 6.48 -12.31
N GLU A 26 -7.65 6.26 -13.42
CA GLU A 26 -8.91 5.52 -13.41
C GLU A 26 -8.59 4.05 -13.06
N VAL A 27 -9.13 3.60 -11.94
CA VAL A 27 -8.83 2.26 -11.41
C VAL A 27 -10.01 1.31 -11.51
N TYR A 28 -11.21 1.85 -11.68
CA TYR A 28 -12.41 1.04 -11.84
C TYR A 28 -13.51 1.85 -12.54
N THR A 29 -14.21 1.22 -13.47
CA THR A 29 -15.49 1.70 -13.99
C THR A 29 -16.48 0.54 -14.08
N GLY A 30 -17.71 0.75 -13.63
CA GLY A 30 -18.75 -0.28 -13.62
C GLY A 30 -19.78 -0.08 -12.52
N GLN A 31 -20.72 -1.00 -12.44
CA GLN A 31 -21.73 -1.01 -11.39
C GLN A 31 -21.17 -1.60 -10.10
N VAL A 32 -21.48 -0.96 -8.98
CA VAL A 32 -21.16 -1.44 -7.64
C VAL A 32 -22.44 -1.92 -6.98
N THR A 33 -22.48 -3.21 -6.66
CA THR A 33 -23.62 -3.80 -5.95
C THR A 33 -23.43 -3.61 -4.45
N LEU A 34 -24.39 -2.95 -3.84
CA LEU A 34 -24.39 -2.78 -2.38
C LEU A 34 -24.94 -4.05 -1.71
N PRO A 35 -24.35 -4.49 -0.58
CA PRO A 35 -24.85 -5.64 0.15
C PRO A 35 -26.24 -5.31 0.79
N PRO A 36 -27.10 -6.31 0.99
CA PRO A 36 -28.43 -6.10 1.56
C PRO A 36 -28.39 -5.71 3.05
N SER A 37 -27.26 -5.86 3.70
CA SER A 37 -27.03 -5.50 5.11
C SER A 37 -25.71 -4.75 5.24
N ALA A 38 -25.48 -4.14 6.43
CA ALA A 38 -24.24 -3.44 6.70
C ALA A 38 -23.02 -4.38 6.52
N GLY A 39 -22.02 -3.93 5.76
CA GLY A 39 -20.83 -4.72 5.43
C GLY A 39 -19.86 -3.95 4.55
N TRP A 40 -18.76 -4.60 4.19
CA TRP A 40 -17.81 -4.09 3.23
C TRP A 40 -18.33 -4.21 1.80
N VAL A 41 -18.10 -3.20 1.00
CA VAL A 41 -18.25 -3.22 -0.45
C VAL A 41 -16.87 -3.41 -1.04
N THR A 42 -16.63 -4.55 -1.68
CA THR A 42 -15.35 -4.83 -2.32
C THR A 42 -15.38 -4.40 -3.78
N ILE A 43 -14.41 -3.59 -4.18
CA ILE A 43 -14.19 -3.20 -5.58
C ILE A 43 -12.83 -3.76 -5.98
N THR A 44 -12.85 -4.71 -6.93
CA THR A 44 -11.61 -5.20 -7.55
C THR A 44 -11.20 -4.21 -8.62
N LEU A 45 -10.02 -3.62 -8.48
CA LEU A 45 -9.51 -2.66 -9.45
C LEU A 45 -9.27 -3.34 -10.81
N THR A 46 -9.73 -2.70 -11.88
CA THR A 46 -9.48 -3.16 -13.26
C THR A 46 -8.15 -2.66 -13.80
N THR A 47 -7.67 -1.53 -13.26
CA THR A 47 -6.35 -0.98 -13.51
C THR A 47 -5.58 -0.95 -12.20
N PRO A 48 -4.41 -1.61 -12.09
CA PRO A 48 -3.58 -1.53 -10.90
C PRO A 48 -3.15 -0.08 -10.59
N PHE A 49 -3.09 0.27 -9.30
CA PHE A 49 -2.60 1.57 -8.85
C PHE A 49 -1.32 1.39 -8.04
N THR A 50 -0.27 2.13 -8.41
CA THR A 50 0.98 2.13 -7.66
C THR A 50 0.97 3.25 -6.62
N TRP A 51 0.96 2.87 -5.35
CA TRP A 51 1.11 3.81 -4.25
C TRP A 51 2.59 4.06 -3.95
N ASP A 52 2.98 5.34 -3.85
CA ASP A 52 4.37 5.77 -3.65
C ASP A 52 4.74 6.07 -2.18
N GLY A 53 3.82 5.78 -1.24
CA GLY A 53 4.02 6.05 0.19
C GLY A 53 3.55 7.45 0.64
N SER A 54 3.11 8.31 -0.28
CA SER A 54 2.53 9.62 0.04
C SER A 54 1.05 9.50 0.48
N ASN A 55 0.35 10.63 0.64
CA ASN A 55 -1.08 10.57 0.89
C ASN A 55 -1.82 10.08 -0.36
N LEU A 56 -2.87 9.30 -0.13
CA LEU A 56 -3.74 8.75 -1.16
C LEU A 56 -5.03 9.56 -1.25
N VAL A 57 -5.40 9.97 -2.45
CA VAL A 57 -6.73 10.48 -2.76
C VAL A 57 -7.52 9.45 -3.54
N ILE A 58 -8.78 9.26 -3.17
CA ILE A 58 -9.74 8.43 -3.89
C ILE A 58 -10.89 9.35 -4.31
N ALA A 59 -11.18 9.39 -5.60
CA ALA A 59 -12.33 10.09 -6.14
C ALA A 59 -13.34 9.11 -6.70
N VAL A 60 -14.60 9.37 -6.46
CA VAL A 60 -15.72 8.59 -7.00
C VAL A 60 -16.59 9.53 -7.81
N ASP A 61 -16.79 9.17 -9.07
CA ASP A 61 -17.70 9.82 -10.00
C ASP A 61 -18.89 8.86 -10.19
N GLU A 62 -20.04 9.27 -9.68
CA GLU A 62 -21.28 8.52 -9.73
C GLU A 62 -22.08 8.99 -10.94
N ASN A 63 -22.44 8.06 -11.82
CA ASN A 63 -23.05 8.33 -13.12
C ASN A 63 -24.38 7.59 -13.32
N VAL A 64 -25.00 7.14 -12.23
CA VAL A 64 -26.31 6.50 -12.35
C VAL A 64 -27.40 7.57 -12.59
N PRO A 65 -28.26 7.42 -13.60
CA PRO A 65 -29.39 8.31 -13.76
C PRO A 65 -30.39 8.08 -12.63
N ASP A 66 -31.04 9.14 -12.20
CA ASP A 66 -31.98 9.16 -11.09
C ASP A 66 -31.36 8.96 -9.70
N TYR A 67 -32.09 9.38 -8.68
CA TYR A 67 -31.70 9.14 -7.30
C TYR A 67 -32.41 7.88 -6.76
N GLY A 68 -31.61 6.95 -6.30
CA GLY A 68 -32.09 5.75 -5.59
C GLY A 68 -32.08 5.93 -4.08
N SER A 69 -32.04 4.81 -3.36
CA SER A 69 -31.86 4.82 -1.92
C SER A 69 -30.48 5.38 -1.54
N TYR A 70 -30.43 6.18 -0.49
CA TYR A 70 -29.18 6.79 0.00
C TYR A 70 -28.43 5.81 0.93
N PRO A 71 -27.38 5.11 0.46
CA PRO A 71 -26.58 4.28 1.34
C PRO A 71 -25.83 5.18 2.34
N ARG A 72 -25.73 4.70 3.58
CA ARG A 72 -24.89 5.35 4.59
C ARG A 72 -23.58 4.61 4.69
N TRP A 73 -22.49 5.35 4.63
CA TRP A 73 -21.15 4.82 4.75
C TRP A 73 -20.64 5.02 6.17
N TYR A 74 -19.99 4.01 6.72
CA TYR A 74 -19.21 4.20 7.93
C TYR A 74 -18.05 5.15 7.64
N ALA A 75 -17.86 6.13 8.51
CA ALA A 75 -16.87 7.16 8.33
C ALA A 75 -16.15 7.44 9.66
N THR A 76 -14.90 7.89 9.53
CA THR A 76 -14.10 8.38 10.66
C THR A 76 -14.02 9.89 10.58
N SER A 77 -14.30 10.58 11.71
CA SER A 77 -14.15 12.02 11.80
C SER A 77 -12.68 12.41 11.94
N THR A 78 -12.25 13.34 11.10
CA THR A 78 -10.88 13.87 11.07
C THR A 78 -10.80 15.33 11.52
N SER A 79 -11.84 15.80 12.24
CA SER A 79 -11.89 17.18 12.74
C SER A 79 -10.62 17.59 13.48
N PRO A 80 -10.06 18.78 13.24
CA PRO A 80 -10.61 19.88 12.44
C PRO A 80 -10.23 19.85 10.94
N ASN A 81 -9.66 18.76 10.44
CA ASN A 81 -9.17 18.66 9.07
C ASN A 81 -10.25 18.18 8.10
N TYR A 82 -10.55 18.96 7.06
CA TYR A 82 -11.45 18.57 5.99
C TYR A 82 -10.75 17.57 5.07
N GLN A 83 -11.03 16.28 5.22
CA GLN A 83 -10.43 15.22 4.39
C GLN A 83 -11.40 14.65 3.33
N ALA A 84 -12.56 15.27 3.17
CA ALA A 84 -13.45 14.98 2.06
C ALA A 84 -14.00 16.27 1.45
N ILE A 85 -14.17 16.25 0.14
CA ILE A 85 -14.80 17.32 -0.66
C ILE A 85 -15.79 16.64 -1.58
N TYR A 86 -16.97 17.22 -1.80
CA TYR A 86 -18.02 16.60 -2.60
C TYR A 86 -18.86 17.63 -3.35
N TYR A 87 -19.33 17.21 -4.51
CA TYR A 87 -20.41 17.87 -5.24
C TYR A 87 -21.62 16.95 -5.31
N ARG A 88 -22.81 17.50 -5.20
CA ARG A 88 -24.07 16.78 -5.31
C ARG A 88 -25.06 17.60 -6.14
N SER A 89 -25.73 16.92 -7.10
CA SER A 89 -26.80 17.49 -7.90
C SER A 89 -27.72 16.37 -8.35
N ASP A 90 -29.03 16.64 -8.33
CA ASP A 90 -30.06 15.71 -8.83
C ASP A 90 -30.39 15.98 -10.32
N VAL A 91 -29.76 16.98 -10.94
CA VAL A 91 -30.07 17.42 -12.31
C VAL A 91 -28.82 17.55 -13.20
N THR A 92 -27.64 17.60 -12.63
CA THR A 92 -26.41 17.81 -13.40
C THR A 92 -25.38 16.75 -13.01
N ASN A 93 -24.93 15.98 -14.00
CA ASN A 93 -23.76 15.13 -13.85
C ASN A 93 -22.53 15.94 -14.29
N PRO A 94 -21.65 16.36 -13.36
CA PRO A 94 -20.51 17.19 -13.69
C PRO A 94 -19.41 16.37 -14.38
N ASP A 95 -18.64 17.01 -15.24
CA ASP A 95 -17.41 16.44 -15.76
C ASP A 95 -16.34 16.36 -14.63
N PRO A 96 -15.89 15.17 -14.24
CA PRO A 96 -14.88 15.03 -13.19
C PRO A 96 -13.52 15.65 -13.55
N ALA A 97 -13.24 15.87 -14.85
CA ALA A 97 -12.03 16.58 -15.30
C ALA A 97 -12.15 18.11 -15.11
N SER A 98 -13.37 18.63 -14.96
CA SER A 98 -13.66 20.06 -14.75
C SER A 98 -14.72 20.24 -13.66
N PRO A 99 -14.45 19.80 -12.43
CA PRO A 99 -15.46 19.81 -11.39
C PRO A 99 -15.89 21.22 -11.01
N PRO A 100 -17.20 21.45 -10.78
CA PRO A 100 -17.70 22.75 -10.31
C PRO A 100 -17.23 23.02 -8.88
N THR A 101 -17.55 24.23 -8.39
CA THR A 101 -17.42 24.51 -6.95
C THR A 101 -18.17 23.46 -6.15
N ALA A 102 -17.50 22.83 -5.20
CA ALA A 102 -18.06 21.76 -4.39
C ALA A 102 -19.29 22.21 -3.61
N SER A 103 -20.23 21.30 -3.42
CA SER A 103 -21.38 21.53 -2.52
C SER A 103 -20.91 21.65 -1.06
N GLY A 104 -19.78 21.06 -0.72
CA GLY A 104 -19.20 21.21 0.59
C GLY A 104 -17.93 20.39 0.80
N ARG A 105 -17.39 20.53 2.02
CA ARG A 105 -16.29 19.74 2.53
C ARG A 105 -16.76 19.01 3.79
N SER A 106 -16.12 17.92 4.13
CA SER A 106 -16.48 17.13 5.32
C SER A 106 -15.26 16.72 6.12
N TYR A 107 -15.40 16.68 7.42
CA TYR A 107 -14.48 16.03 8.35
C TYR A 107 -14.65 14.51 8.32
N ASN A 108 -15.79 14.01 7.86
CA ASN A 108 -16.08 12.60 7.81
C ASN A 108 -15.50 12.00 6.53
N ARG A 109 -14.51 11.14 6.70
CA ARG A 109 -13.89 10.36 5.63
C ARG A 109 -14.46 8.95 5.67
N PRO A 110 -14.99 8.42 4.56
CA PRO A 110 -15.42 7.03 4.49
C PRO A 110 -14.29 6.08 4.87
N ASN A 111 -14.63 5.02 5.61
CA ASN A 111 -13.65 4.01 5.97
C ASN A 111 -13.31 3.17 4.73
N VAL A 112 -12.02 2.98 4.48
CA VAL A 112 -11.48 2.23 3.35
C VAL A 112 -10.52 1.18 3.86
N GLN A 113 -10.58 -0.01 3.28
CA GLN A 113 -9.58 -1.05 3.44
C GLN A 113 -8.94 -1.32 2.08
N LEU A 114 -7.62 -1.30 2.02
CA LEU A 114 -6.86 -1.54 0.80
C LEU A 114 -6.10 -2.85 0.93
N THR A 115 -6.15 -3.66 -0.12
CA THR A 115 -5.31 -4.84 -0.26
C THR A 115 -4.21 -4.50 -1.25
N PHE A 116 -2.97 -4.63 -0.83
CA PHE A 116 -1.79 -4.38 -1.66
C PHE A 116 -1.21 -5.71 -2.12
N GLU A 117 -0.89 -5.78 -3.40
CA GLU A 117 0.08 -6.75 -3.89
C GLU A 117 1.46 -6.11 -3.72
N ILE A 118 2.32 -6.76 -2.96
CA ILE A 118 3.73 -6.40 -2.93
C ILE A 118 4.32 -7.03 -4.19
N PRO A 119 4.82 -6.23 -5.16
CA PRO A 119 5.48 -6.81 -6.31
C PRO A 119 6.64 -7.66 -5.79
N SER A 120 6.60 -8.96 -6.05
CA SER A 120 7.74 -9.81 -5.78
C SER A 120 8.84 -9.42 -6.76
N ASN A 121 9.99 -8.98 -6.25
CA ASN A 121 11.16 -8.78 -7.07
C ASN A 121 11.61 -10.12 -7.65
N ASP A 122 12.14 -10.13 -8.86
CA ASP A 122 12.66 -11.35 -9.47
C ASP A 122 13.75 -12.00 -8.62
N ASN A 123 14.58 -11.20 -8.00
CA ASN A 123 15.60 -11.64 -7.05
C ASN A 123 15.43 -10.87 -5.74
N ASP A 124 14.99 -11.54 -4.70
CA ASP A 124 14.79 -10.97 -3.38
C ASP A 124 15.15 -11.97 -2.30
N VAL A 125 15.96 -11.54 -1.33
CA VAL A 125 16.34 -12.35 -0.19
C VAL A 125 16.03 -11.64 1.11
N GLN A 126 15.26 -12.30 1.95
CA GLN A 126 14.94 -11.84 3.29
C GLN A 126 15.85 -12.53 4.32
N PHE A 127 16.47 -11.73 5.19
CA PHE A 127 17.04 -12.22 6.42
C PHE A 127 15.93 -12.45 7.46
N ILE A 128 15.87 -13.63 8.09
CA ILE A 128 14.84 -13.99 9.06
C ILE A 128 15.36 -13.82 10.48
N SER A 129 16.46 -14.50 10.80
CA SER A 129 17.00 -14.58 12.17
C SER A 129 18.45 -15.02 12.20
N ILE A 130 19.16 -14.67 13.25
CA ILE A 130 20.40 -15.32 13.64
C ILE A 130 20.03 -16.65 14.34
N THR A 131 20.71 -17.72 13.98
CA THR A 131 20.55 -19.06 14.59
C THR A 131 21.74 -19.42 15.44
N GLU A 132 22.95 -18.95 15.09
CA GLU A 132 24.17 -19.08 15.88
C GLU A 132 24.95 -17.74 15.88
N PRO A 133 25.60 -17.36 16.99
CA PRO A 133 25.63 -18.05 18.28
C PRO A 133 24.30 -17.92 19.03
N SER A 134 23.93 -18.94 19.80
CA SER A 134 22.74 -18.99 20.66
C SER A 134 23.12 -19.22 22.12
N GLY A 135 22.27 -18.74 23.04
CA GLY A 135 22.49 -18.90 24.48
C GLY A 135 23.59 -18.00 25.06
N ILE A 136 24.37 -18.54 26.03
CA ILE A 136 25.44 -17.80 26.71
C ILE A 136 26.70 -17.82 25.86
N ILE A 137 27.23 -16.66 25.53
CA ILE A 137 28.42 -16.48 24.71
C ILE A 137 29.59 -16.10 25.63
N TYR A 138 30.71 -16.83 25.52
CA TYR A 138 31.94 -16.55 26.26
C TYR A 138 32.95 -15.85 25.34
N SER A 139 33.53 -14.74 25.77
CA SER A 139 34.49 -13.95 25.00
C SER A 139 35.79 -14.66 24.63
N THR A 140 36.07 -15.80 25.26
CA THR A 140 37.26 -16.62 25.00
C THR A 140 37.05 -17.65 23.89
N ASN A 141 35.83 -17.85 23.43
CA ASN A 141 35.48 -18.82 22.41
C ASN A 141 35.27 -18.16 21.05
N GLN A 142 35.53 -18.91 19.99
CA GLN A 142 35.12 -18.56 18.63
C GLN A 142 33.77 -19.22 18.34
N TYR A 143 32.93 -18.53 17.66
CA TYR A 143 31.61 -18.99 17.28
C TYR A 143 31.37 -18.71 15.80
N ASP A 144 30.79 -19.68 15.12
CA ASP A 144 30.23 -19.48 13.81
C ASP A 144 29.05 -18.52 13.91
N ILE A 145 28.87 -17.64 12.92
CA ILE A 145 27.64 -16.87 12.78
C ILE A 145 26.79 -17.51 11.70
N LYS A 146 25.59 -17.95 12.09
CA LYS A 146 24.62 -18.56 11.20
C LYS A 146 23.32 -17.80 11.24
N GLY A 147 22.62 -17.78 10.13
CA GLY A 147 21.30 -17.19 10.05
C GLY A 147 20.43 -17.83 8.99
N ASN A 148 19.13 -17.71 9.21
CA ASN A 148 18.13 -18.13 8.25
C ASN A 148 17.82 -17.00 7.27
N PHE A 149 17.84 -17.36 6.00
CA PHE A 149 17.48 -16.51 4.86
C PHE A 149 16.38 -17.18 4.07
N LYS A 150 15.45 -16.37 3.53
CA LYS A 150 14.36 -16.84 2.68
C LYS A 150 14.46 -16.17 1.31
N ASN A 151 14.32 -16.94 0.24
CA ASN A 151 14.12 -16.39 -1.09
C ASN A 151 12.65 -15.93 -1.24
N LEU A 152 12.42 -14.63 -1.31
CA LEU A 152 11.10 -14.04 -1.59
C LEU A 152 10.92 -13.71 -3.08
N GLY A 153 11.98 -13.83 -3.89
CA GLY A 153 11.96 -13.56 -5.30
C GLY A 153 11.26 -14.64 -6.13
N ASN A 154 10.87 -14.28 -7.36
CA ASN A 154 10.28 -15.22 -8.31
C ASN A 154 11.33 -16.14 -8.94
N ASN A 155 12.60 -15.73 -8.96
CA ASN A 155 13.68 -16.51 -9.53
C ASN A 155 14.40 -17.35 -8.46
N THR A 156 14.97 -18.47 -8.90
CA THR A 156 15.94 -19.20 -8.10
C THR A 156 17.17 -18.33 -7.88
N LEU A 157 17.52 -18.07 -6.62
CA LEU A 157 18.75 -17.36 -6.28
C LEU A 157 19.95 -18.28 -6.39
N THR A 158 21.00 -17.81 -7.04
CA THR A 158 22.27 -18.53 -7.19
C THR A 158 23.40 -17.88 -6.42
N SER A 159 23.27 -16.62 -6.04
CA SER A 159 24.24 -15.90 -5.22
C SER A 159 23.63 -14.65 -4.61
N PHE A 160 24.15 -14.24 -3.45
CA PHE A 160 23.93 -12.91 -2.85
C PHE A 160 25.03 -12.60 -1.84
N THR A 161 25.11 -11.33 -1.43
CA THR A 161 26.14 -10.86 -0.49
C THR A 161 25.50 -10.49 0.84
N ILE A 162 26.04 -11.04 1.93
CA ILE A 162 25.67 -10.71 3.31
C ILE A 162 26.64 -9.67 3.84
N LYS A 163 26.11 -8.49 4.20
CA LYS A 163 26.85 -7.44 4.91
C LYS A 163 26.40 -7.46 6.37
N TYR A 164 27.33 -7.46 7.29
CA TYR A 164 27.02 -7.55 8.71
C TYR A 164 27.98 -6.73 9.55
N LYS A 165 27.60 -6.47 10.80
CA LYS A 165 28.40 -5.74 11.80
C LYS A 165 28.47 -6.54 13.08
N ILE A 166 29.63 -6.52 13.72
CA ILE A 166 29.81 -7.04 15.08
C ILE A 166 30.15 -5.86 15.98
N ASN A 167 29.37 -5.64 17.04
CA ASN A 167 29.50 -4.49 17.95
C ASN A 167 29.60 -3.14 17.22
N GLY A 168 28.84 -2.98 16.13
CA GLY A 168 28.82 -1.76 15.31
C GLY A 168 29.94 -1.66 14.28
N VAL A 169 30.93 -2.56 14.29
CA VAL A 169 32.04 -2.59 13.33
C VAL A 169 31.70 -3.43 12.13
N GLU A 170 31.82 -2.84 10.93
CA GLU A 170 31.60 -3.56 9.67
C GLU A 170 32.61 -4.69 9.51
N GLN A 171 32.14 -5.86 9.09
CA GLN A 171 32.93 -7.03 8.79
C GLN A 171 33.07 -7.20 7.28
N THR A 172 34.02 -8.04 6.86
CA THR A 172 34.17 -8.41 5.47
C THR A 172 32.88 -9.04 4.96
N PRO A 173 32.27 -8.55 3.87
CA PRO A 173 31.06 -9.13 3.34
C PRO A 173 31.25 -10.59 2.94
N TYR A 174 30.27 -11.42 3.26
CA TYR A 174 30.24 -12.83 2.86
C TYR A 174 29.44 -13.00 1.56
N SER A 175 30.05 -13.64 0.56
CA SER A 175 29.38 -13.95 -0.70
C SER A 175 28.89 -15.38 -0.67
N TRP A 176 27.59 -15.55 -0.59
CA TRP A 176 26.95 -16.85 -0.69
C TRP A 176 26.76 -17.25 -2.16
N THR A 177 27.01 -18.51 -2.45
CA THR A 177 26.71 -19.14 -3.76
C THR A 177 26.03 -20.49 -3.53
N GLY A 178 25.06 -20.81 -4.39
CA GLY A 178 24.31 -22.06 -4.26
C GLY A 178 23.06 -22.05 -5.12
N THR A 179 22.04 -22.77 -4.71
CA THR A 179 20.72 -22.79 -5.32
C THR A 179 19.68 -22.64 -4.24
N MET A 180 18.85 -21.61 -4.27
CA MET A 180 17.76 -21.38 -3.34
C MET A 180 16.48 -21.11 -4.13
N LEU A 181 15.56 -22.06 -4.09
CA LEU A 181 14.29 -21.96 -4.80
C LEU A 181 13.39 -20.87 -4.18
N THR A 182 12.44 -20.38 -4.95
CA THR A 182 11.38 -19.49 -4.44
C THR A 182 10.74 -20.07 -3.19
N ASP A 183 10.52 -19.24 -2.18
CA ASP A 183 9.99 -19.57 -0.87
C ASP A 183 10.88 -20.50 -0.01
N GLU A 184 12.02 -20.96 -0.51
CA GLU A 184 12.96 -21.78 0.26
C GLU A 184 13.58 -20.96 1.40
N VAL A 185 13.66 -21.59 2.58
CA VAL A 185 14.40 -21.07 3.73
C VAL A 185 15.68 -21.88 3.88
N ARG A 186 16.81 -21.18 4.03
CA ARG A 186 18.12 -21.82 4.18
C ARG A 186 18.92 -21.20 5.31
N GLU A 187 19.49 -22.05 6.15
CA GLU A 187 20.50 -21.64 7.12
C GLU A 187 21.86 -21.50 6.41
N ILE A 188 22.52 -20.38 6.63
CA ILE A 188 23.82 -20.05 6.04
C ILE A 188 24.80 -19.66 7.16
N THR A 189 25.97 -20.31 7.16
CA THR A 189 27.11 -19.89 7.97
C THR A 189 27.90 -18.86 7.19
N PHE A 190 28.09 -17.66 7.76
CA PHE A 190 28.72 -16.55 7.06
C PHE A 190 29.86 -15.87 7.81
N ALA A 191 30.18 -16.32 9.03
CA ALA A 191 31.37 -15.94 9.78
C ALA A 191 31.69 -16.97 10.86
#